data_c787c3bfa11a9defa098912afd12c34c
#
_entry.id   c787c3bfa11a9defa098912afd12c34c
#
_cell.length_a   1.000
_cell.length_b   1.000
_cell.length_c   1.000
_cell.angle_alpha   90.00
_cell.angle_beta   90.00
_cell.angle_gamma   90.00
#
_symmetry.space_group_name_H-M   'P 1'
#
loop_
_entity.id
_entity.type
_entity.pdbx_description
1 polymer ?
#
loop_
_entity_poly.entity_id
_entity_poly.type
_entity_poly.pdbx_seq_one_letter_code
_entity_poly.pdbx_strand_id
1 'polypeptide(L)'
;MKNLKTFAIFALLFVANTITAQSTFDKWPALKEFHEVMSQTFHPAEEGNFAPIKTRSEEMMSKVAMLLKSDIPEEFRTNSILASSERLQLKSKALHKLVISNGSDAAILKSITDLHDTFHEIVGLCSEPKK
;
A
#
# COMPACT_ATOMS: atom_id res chain seq x y z
N MET A 1 -13.76 -35.36 -4.61
CA MET A 1 -12.31 -35.59 -4.43
C MET A 1 -11.44 -34.71 -5.34
N LYS A 2 -11.81 -34.46 -6.60
CA LYS A 2 -11.04 -33.57 -7.49
C LYS A 2 -10.97 -32.11 -6.98
N ASN A 3 -11.97 -31.65 -6.24
CA ASN A 3 -12.03 -30.29 -5.73
C ASN A 3 -11.09 -30.03 -4.53
N LEU A 4 -10.71 -31.07 -3.79
CA LEU A 4 -9.82 -30.93 -2.64
C LEU A 4 -8.36 -30.66 -3.05
N LYS A 5 -7.90 -31.26 -4.16
CA LYS A 5 -6.55 -31.04 -4.68
C LYS A 5 -6.36 -29.65 -5.24
N THR A 6 -7.39 -29.13 -5.91
CA THR A 6 -7.41 -27.77 -6.47
C THR A 6 -7.41 -26.72 -5.35
N PHE A 7 -8.14 -26.97 -4.27
CA PHE A 7 -8.21 -26.07 -3.12
C PHE A 7 -6.86 -25.98 -2.38
N ALA A 8 -6.15 -27.12 -2.23
CA ALA A 8 -4.84 -27.15 -1.58
C ALA A 8 -3.79 -26.36 -2.35
N ILE A 9 -3.82 -26.42 -3.70
CA ILE A 9 -2.90 -25.66 -4.56
C ILE A 9 -3.17 -24.15 -4.43
N PHE A 10 -4.43 -23.74 -4.34
CA PHE A 10 -4.82 -22.34 -4.18
C PHE A 10 -4.37 -21.77 -2.83
N ALA A 11 -4.51 -22.56 -1.74
CA ALA A 11 -4.04 -22.20 -0.40
C ALA A 11 -2.52 -22.02 -0.35
N LEU A 12 -1.76 -22.84 -1.07
CA LEU A 12 -0.30 -22.75 -1.15
C LEU A 12 0.15 -21.47 -1.84
N LEU A 13 -0.51 -21.06 -2.92
CA LEU A 13 -0.21 -19.81 -3.63
C LEU A 13 -0.47 -18.58 -2.76
N PHE A 14 -1.53 -18.59 -1.96
CA PHE A 14 -1.87 -17.51 -1.04
C PHE A 14 -0.82 -17.37 0.07
N VAL A 15 -0.36 -18.48 0.65
CA VAL A 15 0.68 -18.50 1.69
C VAL A 15 2.02 -17.97 1.14
N ALA A 16 2.38 -18.33 -0.09
CA ALA A 16 3.62 -17.86 -0.72
C ALA A 16 3.61 -16.33 -0.89
N ASN A 17 2.50 -15.74 -1.32
CA ASN A 17 2.36 -14.27 -1.46
C ASN A 17 2.46 -13.56 -0.11
N THR A 18 1.87 -14.12 0.95
CA THR A 18 1.94 -13.56 2.30
C THR A 18 3.38 -13.57 2.83
N ILE A 19 4.13 -14.66 2.64
CA ILE A 19 5.53 -14.79 3.06
C ILE A 19 6.40 -13.76 2.34
N THR A 20 6.19 -13.55 1.03
CA THR A 20 6.97 -12.60 0.24
C THR A 20 6.73 -11.15 0.70
N ALA A 21 5.47 -10.77 0.95
CA ALA A 21 5.12 -9.44 1.44
C ALA A 21 5.74 -9.20 2.83
N GLN A 22 5.68 -10.17 3.73
CA GLN A 22 6.27 -10.07 5.05
C GLN A 22 7.78 -9.91 5.00
N SER A 23 8.47 -10.62 4.10
CA SER A 23 9.91 -10.47 3.89
C SER A 23 10.27 -9.05 3.42
N THR A 24 9.47 -8.47 2.53
CA THR A 24 9.66 -7.08 2.07
C THR A 24 9.52 -6.10 3.23
N PHE A 25 8.49 -6.27 4.07
CA PHE A 25 8.25 -5.41 5.21
C PHE A 25 9.36 -5.51 6.27
N ASP A 26 9.89 -6.71 6.49
CA ASP A 26 11.01 -6.92 7.41
C ASP A 26 12.26 -6.17 6.96
N LYS A 27 12.50 -6.12 5.65
CA LYS A 27 13.65 -5.42 5.06
C LYS A 27 13.44 -3.91 4.96
N TRP A 28 12.20 -3.48 4.82
CA TRP A 28 11.85 -2.06 4.65
C TRP A 28 10.78 -1.63 5.65
N PRO A 29 11.18 -1.35 6.91
CA PRO A 29 10.23 -1.03 8.00
C PRO A 29 9.34 0.17 7.71
N ALA A 30 9.85 1.19 7.00
CA ALA A 30 9.04 2.37 6.66
C ALA A 30 7.85 2.00 5.75
N LEU A 31 8.04 1.02 4.87
CA LEU A 31 6.97 0.50 4.02
C LEU A 31 5.90 -0.23 4.86
N LYS A 32 6.34 -0.97 5.88
CA LYS A 32 5.44 -1.62 6.83
C LYS A 32 4.60 -0.61 7.60
N GLU A 33 5.24 0.44 8.13
CA GLU A 33 4.55 1.50 8.87
C GLU A 33 3.50 2.20 8.01
N PHE A 34 3.82 2.48 6.75
CA PHE A 34 2.85 3.02 5.80
C PHE A 34 1.69 2.04 5.58
N HIS A 35 1.99 0.76 5.40
CA HIS A 35 0.97 -0.27 5.20
C HIS A 35 -0.02 -0.32 6.38
N GLU A 36 0.45 -0.17 7.61
CA GLU A 36 -0.42 -0.18 8.79
C GLU A 36 -1.46 0.95 8.73
N VAL A 37 -1.03 2.17 8.43
CA VAL A 37 -1.95 3.30 8.28
C VAL A 37 -2.89 3.11 7.09
N MET A 38 -2.35 2.64 5.97
CA MET A 38 -3.14 2.34 4.78
C MET A 38 -4.25 1.32 5.09
N SER A 39 -3.91 0.21 5.73
CA SER A 39 -4.85 -0.84 6.06
C SER A 39 -5.96 -0.34 7.01
N GLN A 40 -5.59 0.44 8.00
CA GLN A 40 -6.52 0.98 9.02
C GLN A 40 -7.43 2.10 8.48
N THR A 41 -7.14 2.64 7.32
CA THR A 41 -7.94 3.70 6.70
C THR A 41 -8.68 3.22 5.44
N PHE A 42 -8.06 2.37 4.64
CA PHE A 42 -8.62 1.86 3.40
C PHE A 42 -9.76 0.86 3.64
N HIS A 43 -9.55 -0.15 4.48
CA HIS A 43 -10.58 -1.17 4.72
C HIS A 43 -11.88 -0.59 5.29
N PRO A 44 -11.85 0.31 6.30
CA PRO A 44 -13.08 0.98 6.71
C PRO A 44 -13.75 1.77 5.59
N ALA A 45 -12.98 2.48 4.75
CA ALA A 45 -13.52 3.24 3.64
C ALA A 45 -14.24 2.35 2.61
N GLU A 46 -13.69 1.17 2.33
CA GLU A 46 -14.37 0.19 1.47
C GLU A 46 -15.73 -0.23 2.02
N GLU A 47 -15.87 -0.27 3.33
CA GLU A 47 -17.11 -0.62 4.02
C GLU A 47 -18.05 0.57 4.22
N GLY A 48 -17.69 1.75 3.72
CA GLY A 48 -18.48 2.97 3.83
C GLY A 48 -18.19 3.81 5.08
N ASN A 49 -17.18 3.45 5.87
CA ASN A 49 -16.75 4.23 7.03
C ASN A 49 -15.55 5.10 6.67
N PHE A 50 -15.80 6.37 6.43
CA PHE A 50 -14.76 7.34 6.02
C PHE A 50 -14.14 8.10 7.20
N ALA A 51 -14.57 7.85 8.41
CA ALA A 51 -14.05 8.56 9.60
C ALA A 51 -12.52 8.36 9.76
N PRO A 52 -11.96 7.13 9.65
CA PRO A 52 -10.53 6.97 9.79
C PRO A 52 -9.71 7.74 8.77
N ILE A 53 -10.07 7.70 7.48
CA ILE A 53 -9.29 8.42 6.47
C ILE A 53 -9.45 9.94 6.60
N LYS A 54 -10.63 10.41 6.98
CA LYS A 54 -10.86 11.85 7.17
C LYS A 54 -10.05 12.42 8.34
N THR A 55 -9.76 11.61 9.35
CA THR A 55 -8.98 12.05 10.51
C THR A 55 -7.49 11.76 10.37
N ARG A 56 -7.09 10.83 9.49
CA ARG A 56 -5.71 10.35 9.40
C ARG A 56 -5.04 10.56 8.03
N SER A 57 -5.62 11.36 7.17
CA SER A 57 -5.03 11.62 5.84
C SER A 57 -3.68 12.33 5.93
N GLU A 58 -3.49 13.21 6.90
CA GLU A 58 -2.21 13.87 7.16
C GLU A 58 -1.15 12.88 7.65
N GLU A 59 -1.53 11.98 8.56
CA GLU A 59 -0.65 10.89 9.00
C GLU A 59 -0.23 10.00 7.84
N MET A 60 -1.18 9.64 6.97
CA MET A 60 -0.90 8.89 5.74
C MET A 60 0.16 9.58 4.89
N MET A 61 -0.02 10.87 4.64
CA MET A 61 0.91 11.69 3.86
C MET A 61 2.29 11.74 4.53
N SER A 62 2.34 11.88 5.85
CA SER A 62 3.59 11.89 6.61
C SER A 62 4.33 10.56 6.53
N LYS A 63 3.62 9.44 6.59
CA LYS A 63 4.24 8.11 6.47
C LYS A 63 4.85 7.88 5.09
N VAL A 64 4.22 8.38 4.02
CA VAL A 64 4.81 8.34 2.69
C VAL A 64 6.07 9.20 2.61
N ALA A 65 6.05 10.40 3.19
CA ALA A 65 7.23 11.26 3.21
C ALA A 65 8.39 10.60 3.97
N MET A 66 8.11 9.94 5.08
CA MET A 66 9.11 9.18 5.84
C MET A 66 9.67 8.00 5.02
N LEU A 67 8.82 7.32 4.27
CA LEU A 67 9.22 6.22 3.39
C LEU A 67 10.27 6.68 2.37
N LEU A 68 10.07 7.84 1.75
CA LEU A 68 10.99 8.41 0.77
C LEU A 68 12.30 8.90 1.40
N LYS A 69 12.26 9.30 2.66
CA LYS A 69 13.44 9.74 3.41
C LYS A 69 14.17 8.61 4.12
N SER A 70 13.52 7.45 4.24
CA SER A 70 14.10 6.30 4.93
C SER A 70 15.26 5.72 4.14
N ASP A 71 16.03 4.88 4.83
CA ASP A 71 17.10 4.12 4.19
C ASP A 71 16.47 2.96 3.41
N ILE A 72 16.19 3.20 2.13
CA ILE A 72 15.61 2.19 1.25
C ILE A 72 16.67 1.10 1.02
N PRO A 73 16.38 -0.18 1.26
CA PRO A 73 17.34 -1.26 0.99
C PRO A 73 17.86 -1.18 -0.44
N GLU A 74 19.15 -1.43 -0.61
CA GLU A 74 19.81 -1.31 -1.92
C GLU A 74 19.10 -2.14 -3.00
N GLU A 75 18.65 -3.34 -2.64
CA GLU A 75 17.92 -4.23 -3.54
C GLU A 75 16.60 -3.64 -4.05
N PHE A 76 16.02 -2.66 -3.33
CA PHE A 76 14.78 -1.99 -3.69
C PHE A 76 14.99 -0.61 -4.33
N ARG A 77 16.23 -0.16 -4.50
CA ARG A 77 16.55 1.12 -5.14
C ARG A 77 16.56 1.02 -6.67
N THR A 78 15.51 0.47 -7.23
CA THR A 78 15.35 0.41 -8.69
C THR A 78 14.60 1.64 -9.18
N ASN A 79 14.80 2.01 -10.45
CA ASN A 79 14.09 3.13 -11.06
C ASN A 79 12.57 2.96 -10.98
N SER A 80 12.09 1.73 -11.17
CA SER A 80 10.65 1.44 -11.09
C SER A 80 10.08 1.64 -9.69
N ILE A 81 10.77 1.16 -8.66
CA ILE A 81 10.33 1.31 -7.26
C ILE A 81 10.39 2.78 -6.85
N LEU A 82 11.45 3.49 -7.20
CA LEU A 82 11.57 4.91 -6.88
C LEU A 82 10.49 5.73 -7.56
N ALA A 83 10.20 5.47 -8.84
CA ALA A 83 9.13 6.14 -9.58
C ALA A 83 7.75 5.86 -8.98
N SER A 84 7.47 4.62 -8.61
CA SER A 84 6.20 4.26 -7.96
C SER A 84 6.07 4.90 -6.58
N SER A 85 7.18 5.00 -5.85
CA SER A 85 7.21 5.67 -4.53
C SER A 85 6.92 7.17 -4.65
N GLU A 86 7.42 7.82 -5.69
CA GLU A 86 7.10 9.21 -5.99
C GLU A 86 5.62 9.39 -6.34
N ARG A 87 5.06 8.47 -7.13
CA ARG A 87 3.61 8.49 -7.42
C ARG A 87 2.78 8.29 -6.15
N LEU A 88 3.23 7.41 -5.26
CA LEU A 88 2.59 7.22 -3.96
C LEU A 88 2.53 8.53 -3.17
N GLN A 89 3.62 9.30 -3.17
CA GLN A 89 3.67 10.60 -2.50
C GLN A 89 2.68 11.60 -3.12
N LEU A 90 2.65 11.71 -4.44
CA LEU A 90 1.72 12.61 -5.12
C LEU A 90 0.26 12.24 -4.84
N LYS A 91 -0.05 10.94 -4.86
CA LYS A 91 -1.41 10.45 -4.58
C LYS A 91 -1.81 10.66 -3.12
N SER A 92 -0.89 10.52 -2.18
CA SER A 92 -1.18 10.78 -0.76
C SER A 92 -1.47 12.26 -0.50
N LYS A 93 -0.74 13.15 -1.16
CA LYS A 93 -0.98 14.60 -1.10
C LYS A 93 -2.34 14.96 -1.71
N ALA A 94 -2.69 14.35 -2.84
CA ALA A 94 -3.97 14.57 -3.49
C ALA A 94 -5.14 14.09 -2.61
N LEU A 95 -5.00 12.94 -1.97
CA LEU A 95 -5.99 12.41 -1.02
C LEU A 95 -6.18 13.36 0.15
N HIS A 96 -5.09 13.81 0.78
CA HIS A 96 -5.16 14.75 1.90
C HIS A 96 -5.87 16.05 1.48
N LYS A 97 -5.54 16.57 0.29
CA LYS A 97 -6.20 17.77 -0.23
C LYS A 97 -7.70 17.57 -0.42
N LEU A 98 -8.13 16.40 -0.92
CA LEU A 98 -9.56 16.06 -1.01
C LEU A 98 -10.23 16.07 0.36
N VAL A 99 -9.60 15.49 1.36
CA VAL A 99 -10.14 15.42 2.72
C VAL A 99 -10.31 16.82 3.31
N ILE A 100 -9.27 17.66 3.25
CA ILE A 100 -9.33 19.00 3.85
C ILE A 100 -10.25 19.95 3.09
N SER A 101 -10.51 19.70 1.81
CA SER A 101 -11.45 20.48 1.00
C SER A 101 -12.87 19.92 1.02
N ASN A 102 -13.16 18.97 1.89
CA ASN A 102 -14.48 18.32 2.03
C ASN A 102 -14.96 17.65 0.72
N GLY A 103 -14.04 16.95 0.04
CA GLY A 103 -14.39 16.17 -1.14
C GLY A 103 -15.44 15.10 -0.79
N SER A 104 -16.20 14.67 -1.80
CA SER A 104 -17.23 13.63 -1.62
C SER A 104 -16.64 12.31 -1.17
N ASP A 105 -17.44 11.51 -0.48
CA ASP A 105 -17.03 10.15 -0.08
C ASP A 105 -16.64 9.30 -1.29
N ALA A 106 -17.35 9.44 -2.41
CA ALA A 106 -17.02 8.74 -3.66
C ALA A 106 -15.64 9.15 -4.19
N ALA A 107 -15.31 10.43 -4.17
CA ALA A 107 -14.00 10.94 -4.61
C ALA A 107 -12.88 10.47 -3.67
N ILE A 108 -13.12 10.50 -2.38
CA ILE A 108 -12.17 10.02 -1.36
C ILE A 108 -11.91 8.51 -1.55
N LEU A 109 -12.98 7.71 -1.74
CA LEU A 109 -12.83 6.27 -1.97
C LEU A 109 -11.99 5.99 -3.22
N LYS A 110 -12.26 6.69 -4.31
CA LYS A 110 -11.47 6.55 -5.54
C LYS A 110 -10.00 6.88 -5.31
N SER A 111 -9.73 7.98 -4.61
CA SER A 111 -8.37 8.45 -4.34
C SER A 111 -7.60 7.49 -3.44
N ILE A 112 -8.22 6.97 -2.37
CA ILE A 112 -7.55 6.00 -1.49
C ILE A 112 -7.36 4.65 -2.18
N THR A 113 -8.28 4.26 -3.05
CA THR A 113 -8.14 3.04 -3.87
C THR A 113 -6.94 3.15 -4.81
N ASP A 114 -6.80 4.29 -5.51
CA ASP A 114 -5.63 4.57 -6.36
C ASP A 114 -4.31 4.50 -5.56
N LEU A 115 -4.32 5.06 -4.37
CA LEU A 115 -3.15 5.02 -3.47
C LEU A 115 -2.82 3.58 -3.07
N HIS A 116 -3.82 2.81 -2.71
CA HIS A 116 -3.70 1.40 -2.35
C HIS A 116 -3.14 0.56 -3.50
N ASP A 117 -3.63 0.79 -4.72
CA ASP A 117 -3.14 0.10 -5.92
C ASP A 117 -1.66 0.41 -6.19
N THR A 118 -1.25 1.65 -6.01
CA THR A 118 0.16 2.05 -6.15
C THR A 118 1.04 1.40 -5.08
N PHE A 119 0.54 1.27 -3.86
CA PHE A 119 1.23 0.54 -2.80
C PHE A 119 1.44 -0.93 -3.18
N HIS A 120 0.41 -1.60 -3.70
CA HIS A 120 0.54 -2.98 -4.17
C HIS A 120 1.51 -3.13 -5.33
N GLU A 121 1.59 -2.15 -6.21
CA GLU A 121 2.59 -2.10 -7.28
C GLU A 121 4.02 -2.10 -6.70
N ILE A 122 4.26 -1.29 -5.67
CA ILE A 122 5.57 -1.24 -5.01
C ILE A 122 5.92 -2.59 -4.39
N VAL A 123 4.99 -3.19 -3.64
CA VAL A 123 5.21 -4.51 -3.02
C VAL A 123 5.50 -5.58 -4.08
N GLY A 124 4.75 -5.54 -5.19
CA GLY A 124 4.98 -6.45 -6.31
C GLY A 124 6.36 -6.31 -6.92
N LEU A 125 6.82 -5.07 -7.14
CA LEU A 125 8.15 -4.79 -7.67
C LEU A 125 9.26 -5.24 -6.72
N CYS A 126 9.06 -5.11 -5.40
CA CYS A 126 10.00 -5.60 -4.40
C CYS A 126 10.12 -7.13 -4.39
N SER A 127 9.09 -7.81 -4.86
CA SER A 127 9.01 -9.28 -4.87
C SER A 127 9.53 -9.92 -6.17
N GLU A 128 9.81 -9.10 -7.18
CA GLU A 128 10.31 -9.62 -8.45
C GLU A 128 11.74 -10.13 -8.32
N PRO A 129 12.05 -11.30 -8.92
CA PRO A 129 13.43 -11.79 -8.95
C PRO A 129 14.34 -10.82 -9.70
N LYS A 130 15.48 -10.50 -9.12
CA LYS A 130 16.51 -9.70 -9.81
C LYS A 130 17.12 -10.50 -10.96
N LYS A 131 17.14 -9.92 -12.12
CA LYS A 131 17.83 -10.48 -13.28
C LYS A 131 19.31 -10.11 -13.27
#